data_95a4b3d20dc2ce6e19cb6f1e9efb8498
#
_entry.id   95a4b3d20dc2ce6e19cb6f1e9efb8498
#
_cell.length_a   1.000
_cell.length_b   1.000
_cell.length_c   1.000
_cell.angle_alpha   90.00
_cell.angle_beta   90.00
_cell.angle_gamma   90.00
#
_symmetry.space_group_name_H-M   'P 1'
#
loop_
_entity.id
_entity.type
_entity.pdbx_description
1 polymer ?
#
loop_
_entity_poly.entity_id
_entity_poly.type
_entity_poly.pdbx_seq_one_letter_code
_entity_poly.pdbx_strand_id
1 'polypeptide(L)'
;MEKEKDSKLKQAMKGLDSFLTTHYSFRYNQITEQCEFHDKHKFDKYRVVDEREFNTLVINAIEEGVNCVDRDMRRYLGSSRIPSFHPVTAYLEHLPHWDGHDRVSELARSVSDETQWVEVFHIWMLGMVMQWSGKNRMHGNCLIPILVNPLQGLKKSTFCRSLLPPALRGYYTDDFDVTREGDALRKMRSLALINIDEFNRMEEGKLARLKNLVQMSGLSMRRPFQSSYSQQPRLSSFIGTSNFCDLLTDSSGNRRFYPVMTKGSIRLPRINYKQLYAQ
;
A
#
# COMPACT_ATOMS: atom_id res chain seq x y z
N MET A 1 -27.64 -23.51 34.66
CA MET A 1 -27.93 -22.41 33.69
C MET A 1 -26.65 -21.78 33.12
N GLU A 2 -25.72 -21.24 33.89
CA GLU A 2 -24.51 -20.57 33.37
C GLU A 2 -23.53 -21.56 32.66
N LYS A 3 -23.25 -22.70 33.28
CA LYS A 3 -22.39 -23.77 32.68
C LYS A 3 -22.97 -24.36 31.39
N GLU A 4 -24.30 -24.42 31.27
CA GLU A 4 -24.97 -24.95 30.08
C GLU A 4 -24.95 -23.94 28.92
N LYS A 5 -25.05 -22.64 29.22
CA LYS A 5 -24.94 -21.55 28.27
C LYS A 5 -23.52 -21.45 27.70
N ASP A 6 -22.51 -21.63 28.56
CA ASP A 6 -21.09 -21.69 28.17
C ASP A 6 -20.78 -22.91 27.29
N SER A 7 -21.39 -24.05 27.57
CA SER A 7 -21.23 -25.27 26.76
C SER A 7 -21.82 -25.09 25.36
N LYS A 8 -23.02 -24.49 25.25
CA LYS A 8 -23.69 -24.22 23.98
C LYS A 8 -22.89 -23.22 23.14
N LEU A 9 -22.36 -22.16 23.74
CA LEU A 9 -21.53 -21.19 23.04
C LEU A 9 -20.23 -21.82 22.52
N LYS A 10 -19.55 -22.65 23.33
CA LYS A 10 -18.35 -23.38 22.90
C LYS A 10 -18.63 -24.32 21.73
N GLN A 11 -19.79 -25.00 21.73
CA GLN A 11 -20.18 -25.90 20.65
C GLN A 11 -20.50 -25.10 19.37
N ALA A 12 -21.22 -23.99 19.46
CA ALA A 12 -21.49 -23.10 18.35
C ALA A 12 -20.20 -22.57 17.70
N MET A 13 -19.26 -22.10 18.52
CA MET A 13 -17.97 -21.62 18.04
C MET A 13 -17.10 -22.71 17.38
N LYS A 14 -17.17 -23.94 17.84
CA LYS A 14 -16.50 -25.08 17.17
C LYS A 14 -17.12 -25.42 15.84
N GLY A 15 -18.46 -25.45 15.77
CA GLY A 15 -19.18 -25.67 14.51
C GLY A 15 -18.87 -24.59 13.48
N LEU A 16 -18.87 -23.34 13.91
CA LEU A 16 -18.51 -22.20 13.05
C LEU A 16 -17.06 -22.28 12.55
N ASP A 17 -16.11 -22.60 13.42
CA ASP A 17 -14.70 -22.80 13.08
C ASP A 17 -14.53 -23.90 12.03
N SER A 18 -15.17 -25.05 12.24
CA SER A 18 -15.14 -26.18 11.30
C SER A 18 -15.71 -25.79 9.94
N PHE A 19 -16.89 -25.17 9.92
CA PHE A 19 -17.52 -24.69 8.68
C PHE A 19 -16.62 -23.71 7.91
N LEU A 20 -16.16 -22.66 8.59
CA LEU A 20 -15.37 -21.63 7.95
C LEU A 20 -14.01 -22.15 7.43
N THR A 21 -13.34 -22.99 8.22
CA THR A 21 -12.05 -23.56 7.79
C THR A 21 -12.17 -24.63 6.72
N THR A 22 -13.32 -25.30 6.61
CA THR A 22 -13.57 -26.28 5.54
C THR A 22 -13.77 -25.59 4.20
N HIS A 23 -14.62 -24.58 4.16
CA HIS A 23 -15.08 -23.97 2.90
C HIS A 23 -14.25 -22.77 2.46
N TYR A 24 -13.63 -22.04 3.41
CA TYR A 24 -12.98 -20.77 3.13
C TYR A 24 -11.56 -20.71 3.68
N SER A 25 -10.76 -19.87 3.06
CA SER A 25 -9.49 -19.40 3.61
C SER A 25 -9.63 -17.91 3.93
N PHE A 26 -9.27 -17.52 5.14
CA PHE A 26 -9.35 -16.14 5.59
C PHE A 26 -7.96 -15.57 5.86
N ARG A 27 -7.85 -14.24 5.73
CA ARG A 27 -6.69 -13.48 6.18
C ARG A 27 -7.11 -12.08 6.59
N TYR A 28 -6.43 -11.51 7.56
CA TYR A 28 -6.63 -10.13 7.99
C TYR A 28 -5.56 -9.25 7.36
N ASN A 29 -5.96 -8.39 6.41
CA ASN A 29 -5.06 -7.45 5.75
C ASN A 29 -4.69 -6.32 6.70
N GLN A 30 -3.43 -6.28 7.12
CA GLN A 30 -2.92 -5.30 8.10
C GLN A 30 -2.86 -3.87 7.55
N ILE A 31 -2.83 -3.69 6.22
CA ILE A 31 -2.82 -2.37 5.59
C ILE A 31 -4.23 -1.77 5.56
N THR A 32 -5.20 -2.52 5.03
CA THR A 32 -6.59 -2.06 4.88
C THR A 32 -7.39 -2.23 6.17
N GLU A 33 -6.88 -3.00 7.15
CA GLU A 33 -7.56 -3.38 8.39
C GLU A 33 -8.89 -4.12 8.12
N GLN A 34 -8.94 -4.91 7.05
CA GLN A 34 -10.11 -5.66 6.63
C GLN A 34 -9.83 -7.16 6.63
N CYS A 35 -10.87 -7.94 6.95
CA CYS A 35 -10.86 -9.37 6.74
C CYS A 35 -11.09 -9.67 5.26
N GLU A 36 -10.24 -10.48 4.67
CA GLU A 36 -10.36 -10.97 3.30
C GLU A 36 -10.57 -12.48 3.32
N PHE A 37 -11.31 -13.00 2.36
CA PHE A 37 -11.54 -14.42 2.22
C PHE A 37 -11.46 -14.90 0.77
N HIS A 38 -11.25 -16.19 0.64
CA HIS A 38 -11.22 -16.94 -0.60
C HIS A 38 -12.09 -18.20 -0.42
N ASP A 39 -12.98 -18.46 -1.34
CA ASP A 39 -13.78 -19.69 -1.39
C ASP A 39 -12.93 -20.82 -1.96
N LYS A 40 -12.67 -21.87 -1.18
CA LYS A 40 -11.81 -22.99 -1.58
C LYS A 40 -12.37 -23.83 -2.74
N HIS A 41 -13.66 -23.72 -2.99
CA HIS A 41 -14.36 -24.44 -4.07
C HIS A 41 -14.43 -23.64 -5.36
N LYS A 42 -13.95 -22.37 -5.35
CA LYS A 42 -13.94 -21.48 -6.51
C LYS A 42 -12.52 -21.05 -6.85
N PHE A 43 -12.22 -20.97 -8.14
CA PHE A 43 -10.97 -20.37 -8.63
C PHE A 43 -11.09 -18.84 -8.59
N ASP A 44 -11.19 -18.27 -7.39
CA ASP A 44 -11.27 -16.83 -7.22
C ASP A 44 -10.07 -16.30 -6.43
N LYS A 45 -9.97 -14.97 -6.35
CA LYS A 45 -8.96 -14.28 -5.54
C LYS A 45 -9.53 -13.94 -4.18
N TYR A 46 -8.64 -13.67 -3.23
CA TYR A 46 -9.06 -13.07 -1.97
C TYR A 46 -9.83 -11.78 -2.23
N ARG A 47 -10.99 -11.64 -1.59
CA ARG A 47 -11.85 -10.46 -1.61
C ARG A 47 -12.24 -10.06 -0.20
N VAL A 48 -12.55 -8.79 -0.01
CA VAL A 48 -12.95 -8.25 1.29
C VAL A 48 -14.27 -8.85 1.73
N VAL A 49 -14.39 -9.19 3.01
CA VAL A 49 -15.67 -9.52 3.63
C VAL A 49 -16.43 -8.21 3.85
N ASP A 50 -17.15 -7.75 2.82
CA ASP A 50 -18.10 -6.65 2.94
C ASP A 50 -19.41 -7.12 3.60
N GLU A 51 -20.38 -6.22 3.77
CA GLU A 51 -21.65 -6.56 4.45
C GLU A 51 -22.45 -7.63 3.66
N ARG A 52 -22.38 -7.61 2.34
CA ARG A 52 -23.06 -8.61 1.50
C ARG A 52 -22.41 -9.98 1.62
N GLU A 53 -21.09 -10.04 1.57
CA GLU A 53 -20.34 -11.28 1.75
C GLU A 53 -20.48 -11.81 3.18
N PHE A 54 -20.50 -10.92 4.16
CA PHE A 54 -20.75 -11.28 5.56
C PHE A 54 -22.12 -11.99 5.71
N ASN A 55 -23.18 -11.39 5.18
CA ASN A 55 -24.52 -11.98 5.23
C ASN A 55 -24.60 -13.32 4.50
N THR A 56 -23.89 -13.46 3.36
CA THR A 56 -23.78 -14.73 2.62
C THR A 56 -23.09 -15.80 3.46
N LEU A 57 -21.99 -15.46 4.15
CA LEU A 57 -21.29 -16.41 5.04
C LEU A 57 -22.20 -16.88 6.19
N VAL A 58 -23.00 -15.99 6.76
CA VAL A 58 -23.94 -16.33 7.84
C VAL A 58 -25.04 -17.27 7.31
N ILE A 59 -25.65 -16.96 6.16
CA ILE A 59 -26.69 -17.80 5.54
C ILE A 59 -26.15 -19.20 5.25
N ASN A 60 -24.99 -19.29 4.59
CA ASN A 60 -24.38 -20.58 4.26
C ASN A 60 -24.07 -21.42 5.51
N ALA A 61 -23.62 -20.79 6.58
CA ALA A 61 -23.39 -21.46 7.86
C ALA A 61 -24.69 -22.03 8.46
N ILE A 62 -25.77 -21.27 8.41
CA ILE A 62 -27.08 -21.70 8.89
C ILE A 62 -27.64 -22.86 8.04
N GLU A 63 -27.51 -22.79 6.72
CA GLU A 63 -27.93 -23.84 5.79
C GLU A 63 -27.20 -25.16 6.03
N GLU A 64 -25.93 -25.11 6.47
CA GLU A 64 -25.16 -26.30 6.88
C GLU A 64 -25.39 -26.72 8.34
N GLY A 65 -26.41 -26.14 8.99
CA GLY A 65 -26.81 -26.53 10.35
C GLY A 65 -25.92 -25.97 11.46
N VAL A 66 -25.08 -24.98 11.19
CA VAL A 66 -24.27 -24.32 12.20
C VAL A 66 -25.17 -23.38 13.01
N ASN A 67 -25.30 -23.67 14.30
CA ASN A 67 -26.08 -22.81 15.21
C ASN A 67 -25.24 -21.58 15.61
N CYS A 68 -25.17 -20.60 14.72
CA CYS A 68 -24.46 -19.33 14.96
C CYS A 68 -25.38 -18.13 14.71
N VAL A 69 -25.09 -17.02 15.36
CA VAL A 69 -25.72 -15.72 15.11
C VAL A 69 -24.66 -14.72 14.59
N ASP A 70 -25.13 -13.63 13.96
CA ASP A 70 -24.25 -12.60 13.37
C ASP A 70 -23.14 -12.15 14.32
N ARG A 71 -23.46 -12.01 15.62
CA ARG A 71 -22.48 -11.63 16.65
C ARG A 71 -21.33 -12.64 16.75
N ASP A 72 -21.60 -13.91 16.58
CA ASP A 72 -20.58 -14.96 16.70
C ASP A 72 -19.70 -14.98 15.44
N MET A 73 -20.28 -14.80 14.26
CA MET A 73 -19.56 -14.61 13.02
C MET A 73 -18.66 -13.36 13.08
N ARG A 74 -19.20 -12.21 13.50
CA ARG A 74 -18.39 -10.96 13.66
C ARG A 74 -17.25 -11.15 14.65
N ARG A 75 -17.51 -11.83 15.79
CA ARG A 75 -16.47 -12.16 16.78
C ARG A 75 -15.39 -13.04 16.22
N TYR A 76 -15.73 -14.06 15.43
CA TYR A 76 -14.79 -14.95 14.78
C TYR A 76 -13.92 -14.19 13.78
N LEU A 77 -14.53 -13.49 12.83
CA LEU A 77 -13.83 -12.74 11.78
C LEU A 77 -12.97 -11.59 12.33
N GLY A 78 -13.36 -10.99 13.48
CA GLY A 78 -12.59 -9.96 14.17
C GLY A 78 -11.56 -10.48 15.17
N SER A 79 -11.36 -11.80 15.26
CA SER A 79 -10.43 -12.40 16.22
C SER A 79 -9.07 -12.72 15.60
N SER A 80 -8.07 -12.98 16.49
CA SER A 80 -6.74 -13.45 16.09
C SER A 80 -6.71 -14.88 15.51
N ARG A 81 -7.86 -15.55 15.42
CA ARG A 81 -7.98 -16.80 14.66
C ARG A 81 -7.80 -16.61 13.17
N ILE A 82 -8.14 -15.42 12.67
CA ILE A 82 -7.84 -15.05 11.29
C ILE A 82 -6.37 -14.64 11.21
N PRO A 83 -5.54 -15.34 10.39
CA PRO A 83 -4.13 -15.04 10.30
C PRO A 83 -3.88 -13.65 9.73
N SER A 84 -2.96 -12.92 10.33
CA SER A 84 -2.53 -11.62 9.84
C SER A 84 -1.77 -11.75 8.52
N PHE A 85 -2.05 -10.85 7.59
CA PHE A 85 -1.43 -10.80 6.27
C PHE A 85 -0.99 -9.37 5.96
N HIS A 86 0.28 -9.19 5.64
CA HIS A 86 0.80 -7.92 5.15
C HIS A 86 1.18 -8.07 3.68
N PRO A 87 0.40 -7.54 2.73
CA PRO A 87 0.54 -7.82 1.30
C PRO A 87 1.91 -7.46 0.73
N VAL A 88 2.51 -6.37 1.20
CA VAL A 88 3.83 -5.94 0.72
C VAL A 88 4.94 -6.84 1.29
N THR A 89 4.89 -7.17 2.57
CA THR A 89 5.84 -8.10 3.19
C THR A 89 5.76 -9.46 2.52
N ALA A 90 4.55 -9.99 2.34
CA ALA A 90 4.34 -11.26 1.65
C ALA A 90 4.86 -11.24 0.20
N TYR A 91 4.72 -10.12 -0.50
CA TYR A 91 5.30 -9.97 -1.84
C TYR A 91 6.84 -10.04 -1.80
N LEU A 92 7.48 -9.32 -0.88
CA LEU A 92 8.95 -9.26 -0.77
C LEU A 92 9.54 -10.61 -0.30
N GLU A 93 8.88 -11.33 0.59
CA GLU A 93 9.33 -12.64 1.08
C GLU A 93 9.28 -13.76 0.04
N HIS A 94 8.47 -13.60 -1.02
CA HIS A 94 8.33 -14.58 -2.10
C HIS A 94 9.10 -14.17 -3.38
N LEU A 95 10.07 -13.27 -3.27
CA LEU A 95 10.94 -12.92 -4.38
C LEU A 95 11.95 -14.04 -4.64
N PRO A 96 12.27 -14.31 -5.92
CA PRO A 96 13.34 -15.25 -6.28
C PRO A 96 14.71 -14.64 -5.98
N HIS A 97 15.78 -15.43 -6.11
CA HIS A 97 17.12 -14.87 -6.18
C HIS A 97 17.24 -13.95 -7.38
N TRP A 98 17.96 -12.85 -7.20
CA TRP A 98 18.27 -11.92 -8.28
C TRP A 98 19.14 -12.58 -9.36
N ASP A 99 18.80 -12.38 -10.61
CA ASP A 99 19.47 -12.96 -11.77
C ASP A 99 20.68 -12.15 -12.26
N GLY A 100 21.06 -11.07 -11.56
CA GLY A 100 22.19 -10.23 -11.88
C GLY A 100 21.91 -9.13 -12.92
N HIS A 101 20.70 -9.07 -13.51
CA HIS A 101 20.37 -8.05 -14.51
C HIS A 101 19.84 -6.77 -13.87
N ASP A 102 20.46 -5.63 -14.18
CA ASP A 102 20.11 -4.31 -13.60
C ASP A 102 18.88 -3.68 -14.27
N ARG A 103 17.72 -4.06 -13.74
CA ARG A 103 16.42 -3.56 -14.22
C ARG A 103 16.05 -2.19 -13.66
N VAL A 104 16.62 -1.81 -12.52
CA VAL A 104 16.37 -0.49 -11.93
C VAL A 104 16.97 0.58 -12.82
N SER A 105 18.22 0.41 -13.28
CA SER A 105 18.85 1.33 -14.22
C SER A 105 18.18 1.34 -15.59
N GLU A 106 17.73 0.19 -16.09
CA GLU A 106 16.96 0.11 -17.33
C GLU A 106 15.65 0.92 -17.24
N LEU A 107 14.94 0.77 -16.13
CA LEU A 107 13.71 1.50 -15.87
C LEU A 107 13.96 3.00 -15.72
N ALA A 108 15.01 3.41 -15.02
CA ALA A 108 15.43 4.80 -14.91
C ALA A 108 15.73 5.43 -16.26
N ARG A 109 16.50 4.73 -17.11
CA ARG A 109 16.85 5.19 -18.48
C ARG A 109 15.64 5.28 -19.42
N SER A 110 14.54 4.63 -19.12
CA SER A 110 13.29 4.84 -19.87
C SER A 110 12.75 6.26 -19.72
N VAL A 111 13.12 6.98 -18.63
CA VAL A 111 12.76 8.35 -18.33
C VAL A 111 13.81 9.33 -18.84
N SER A 112 15.07 9.18 -18.41
CA SER A 112 16.20 10.02 -18.75
C SER A 112 17.50 9.24 -18.75
N ASP A 113 18.44 9.59 -19.64
CA ASP A 113 19.76 8.94 -19.73
C ASP A 113 20.82 9.61 -18.83
N GLU A 114 20.43 10.64 -18.05
CA GLU A 114 21.31 11.31 -17.11
C GLU A 114 21.83 10.35 -16.05
N THR A 115 23.16 10.24 -15.91
CA THR A 115 23.80 9.33 -14.94
C THR A 115 23.33 9.61 -13.52
N GLN A 116 23.28 10.88 -13.12
CA GLN A 116 22.83 11.29 -11.80
C GLN A 116 21.38 10.86 -11.52
N TRP A 117 20.50 10.94 -12.52
CA TRP A 117 19.13 10.45 -12.39
C TRP A 117 19.10 8.94 -12.13
N VAL A 118 19.87 8.17 -12.86
CA VAL A 118 19.92 6.69 -12.70
C VAL A 118 20.34 6.32 -11.28
N GLU A 119 21.35 6.99 -10.73
CA GLU A 119 21.82 6.79 -9.35
C GLU A 119 20.76 7.20 -8.33
N VAL A 120 20.16 8.39 -8.47
CA VAL A 120 19.12 8.91 -7.57
C VAL A 120 17.89 8.01 -7.60
N PHE A 121 17.48 7.53 -8.78
CA PHE A 121 16.35 6.61 -8.91
C PHE A 121 16.61 5.28 -8.19
N HIS A 122 17.84 4.76 -8.29
CA HIS A 122 18.22 3.53 -7.57
C HIS A 122 18.13 3.73 -6.06
N ILE A 123 18.71 4.83 -5.52
CA ILE A 123 18.62 5.18 -4.10
C ILE A 123 17.18 5.34 -3.66
N TRP A 124 16.35 5.99 -4.47
CA TRP A 124 14.94 6.18 -4.17
C TRP A 124 14.15 4.87 -4.15
N MET A 125 14.39 3.96 -5.11
CA MET A 125 13.78 2.63 -5.15
C MET A 125 14.16 1.81 -3.92
N LEU A 126 15.42 1.80 -3.53
CA LEU A 126 15.88 1.16 -2.28
C LEU A 126 15.18 1.76 -1.07
N GLY A 127 15.12 3.09 -0.99
CA GLY A 127 14.40 3.81 0.07
C GLY A 127 12.91 3.43 0.13
N MET A 128 12.27 3.23 -1.01
CA MET A 128 10.89 2.80 -1.11
C MET A 128 10.70 1.38 -0.56
N VAL A 129 11.53 0.43 -0.94
CA VAL A 129 11.46 -0.96 -0.44
C VAL A 129 11.80 -1.03 1.05
N MET A 130 12.79 -0.28 1.51
CA MET A 130 13.10 -0.17 2.94
C MET A 130 11.92 0.41 3.74
N GLN A 131 11.23 1.41 3.20
CA GLN A 131 10.02 1.97 3.80
C GLN A 131 8.91 0.91 3.91
N TRP A 132 8.71 0.11 2.87
CA TRP A 132 7.73 -0.98 2.84
C TRP A 132 8.03 -2.10 3.85
N SER A 133 9.31 -2.40 4.07
CA SER A 133 9.72 -3.45 5.00
C SER A 133 9.50 -3.07 6.47
N GLY A 134 9.24 -1.79 6.77
CA GLY A 134 9.13 -1.26 8.13
C GLY A 134 10.42 -1.35 8.95
N LYS A 135 11.55 -1.74 8.33
CA LYS A 135 12.86 -1.90 9.00
C LYS A 135 13.52 -0.56 9.30
N ASN A 136 13.29 0.45 8.48
CA ASN A 136 13.82 1.78 8.69
C ASN A 136 12.88 2.63 9.57
N ARG A 137 13.09 2.57 10.88
CA ARG A 137 12.28 3.32 11.85
C ARG A 137 12.82 4.73 12.12
N MET A 138 14.07 5.03 11.74
CA MET A 138 14.70 6.31 12.04
C MET A 138 14.44 7.37 10.97
N HIS A 139 14.40 6.99 9.70
CA HIS A 139 14.25 7.92 8.59
C HIS A 139 13.23 7.42 7.57
N GLY A 140 12.24 8.25 7.22
CA GLY A 140 11.37 7.98 6.08
C GLY A 140 12.11 8.16 4.75
N ASN A 141 11.61 7.55 3.67
CA ASN A 141 12.06 7.89 2.31
C ASN A 141 11.61 9.33 1.98
N CYS A 142 12.48 10.30 2.23
CA CYS A 142 12.19 11.72 2.09
C CYS A 142 12.40 12.24 0.67
N LEU A 143 13.03 11.46 -0.20
CA LEU A 143 13.29 11.83 -1.58
C LEU A 143 12.02 11.68 -2.43
N ILE A 144 11.72 12.69 -3.23
CA ILE A 144 10.60 12.71 -4.17
C ILE A 144 11.14 13.02 -5.57
N PRO A 145 11.31 12.02 -6.44
CA PRO A 145 11.58 12.26 -7.86
C PRO A 145 10.36 12.94 -8.50
N ILE A 146 10.59 13.93 -9.34
CA ILE A 146 9.54 14.64 -10.08
C ILE A 146 9.84 14.54 -11.56
N LEU A 147 8.97 13.85 -12.30
CA LEU A 147 9.11 13.69 -13.74
C LEU A 147 8.60 14.97 -14.43
N VAL A 148 9.49 15.67 -15.08
CA VAL A 148 9.21 16.99 -15.70
C VAL A 148 9.21 16.87 -17.21
N ASN A 149 8.20 17.42 -17.85
CA ASN A 149 8.23 17.73 -19.27
C ASN A 149 7.06 18.67 -19.62
N PRO A 150 7.30 19.77 -20.35
CA PRO A 150 6.25 20.72 -20.75
C PRO A 150 5.16 20.08 -21.63
N LEU A 151 5.50 19.05 -22.38
CA LEU A 151 4.54 18.34 -23.22
C LEU A 151 3.68 17.38 -22.39
N GLN A 152 2.39 17.37 -22.70
CA GLN A 152 1.42 16.44 -22.12
C GLN A 152 1.43 15.09 -22.86
N GLY A 153 0.80 14.08 -22.28
CA GLY A 153 0.64 12.76 -22.93
C GLY A 153 1.92 11.90 -23.00
N LEU A 154 3.00 12.31 -22.34
CA LEU A 154 4.28 11.60 -22.34
C LEU A 154 4.35 10.40 -21.38
N LYS A 155 3.21 9.95 -20.87
CA LYS A 155 3.07 8.77 -19.99
C LYS A 155 3.78 8.88 -18.63
N LYS A 156 3.98 10.10 -18.10
CA LYS A 156 4.61 10.32 -16.79
C LYS A 156 3.84 9.59 -15.66
N SER A 157 2.55 9.85 -15.49
CA SER A 157 1.71 9.21 -14.47
C SER A 157 1.56 7.70 -14.71
N THR A 158 1.57 7.25 -15.99
CA THR A 158 1.60 5.83 -16.34
C THR A 158 2.89 5.16 -15.83
N PHE A 159 4.04 5.82 -15.98
CA PHE A 159 5.31 5.36 -15.42
C PHE A 159 5.21 5.23 -13.90
N CYS A 160 4.75 6.26 -13.21
CA CYS A 160 4.60 6.24 -11.76
C CYS A 160 3.75 5.05 -11.29
N ARG A 161 2.62 4.80 -11.92
CA ARG A 161 1.74 3.67 -11.61
C ARG A 161 2.38 2.32 -11.93
N SER A 162 3.21 2.24 -12.97
CA SER A 162 3.87 1.01 -13.38
C SER A 162 5.01 0.57 -12.46
N LEU A 163 5.45 1.42 -11.53
CA LEU A 163 6.44 1.05 -10.54
C LEU A 163 5.94 -0.06 -9.60
N LEU A 164 4.65 -0.09 -9.29
CA LEU A 164 4.10 -1.15 -8.46
C LEU A 164 3.76 -2.41 -9.26
N PRO A 165 4.12 -3.60 -8.74
CA PRO A 165 3.73 -4.87 -9.34
C PRO A 165 2.19 -5.01 -9.34
N PRO A 166 1.61 -5.79 -10.26
CA PRO A 166 0.17 -5.96 -10.36
C PRO A 166 -0.53 -6.31 -9.04
N ALA A 167 0.12 -7.13 -8.21
CA ALA A 167 -0.40 -7.54 -6.90
C ALA A 167 -0.49 -6.38 -5.89
N LEU A 168 0.28 -5.32 -6.06
CA LEU A 168 0.33 -4.16 -5.15
C LEU A 168 -0.27 -2.88 -5.75
N ARG A 169 -0.80 -2.92 -6.97
CA ARG A 169 -1.37 -1.73 -7.64
C ARG A 169 -2.55 -1.09 -6.90
N GLY A 170 -3.26 -1.86 -6.10
CA GLY A 170 -4.31 -1.33 -5.22
C GLY A 170 -3.78 -0.41 -4.11
N TYR A 171 -2.48 -0.40 -3.87
CA TYR A 171 -1.81 0.47 -2.89
C TYR A 171 -1.11 1.67 -3.55
N TYR A 172 -1.58 2.11 -4.70
CA TYR A 172 -1.16 3.31 -5.43
C TYR A 172 -2.29 4.34 -5.50
N THR A 173 -1.93 5.63 -5.45
CA THR A 173 -2.88 6.71 -5.74
C THR A 173 -2.19 7.89 -6.43
N ASP A 174 -2.95 8.60 -7.28
CA ASP A 174 -2.63 9.94 -7.81
C ASP A 174 -3.38 11.02 -7.01
N ASP A 175 -4.33 10.64 -6.14
CA ASP A 175 -5.12 11.54 -5.32
C ASP A 175 -4.52 11.67 -3.93
N PHE A 176 -3.84 12.79 -3.66
CA PHE A 176 -3.23 13.09 -2.36
C PHE A 176 -3.40 14.55 -1.98
N ASP A 177 -4.30 14.80 -1.03
CA ASP A 177 -4.54 16.14 -0.48
C ASP A 177 -3.82 16.31 0.87
N VAL A 178 -2.80 17.17 0.89
CA VAL A 178 -2.03 17.50 2.09
C VAL A 178 -2.80 18.40 3.07
N THR A 179 -3.91 19.00 2.65
CA THR A 179 -4.69 19.93 3.50
C THR A 179 -5.51 19.19 4.55
N ARG A 180 -5.90 17.96 4.27
CA ARG A 180 -6.64 17.09 5.18
C ARG A 180 -5.70 16.15 5.91
N GLU A 181 -5.05 16.63 6.97
CA GLU A 181 -3.98 15.91 7.68
C GLU A 181 -4.37 14.47 8.06
N GLY A 182 -5.54 14.26 8.64
CA GLY A 182 -5.98 12.93 9.05
C GLY A 182 -6.17 11.96 7.88
N ASP A 183 -6.56 12.45 6.70
CA ASP A 183 -6.67 11.66 5.49
C ASP A 183 -5.29 11.40 4.86
N ALA A 184 -4.44 12.42 4.82
CA ALA A 184 -3.06 12.29 4.38
C ALA A 184 -2.30 11.22 5.18
N LEU A 185 -2.39 11.24 6.50
CA LEU A 185 -1.76 10.24 7.37
C LEU A 185 -2.32 8.84 7.12
N ARG A 186 -3.64 8.68 6.93
CA ARG A 186 -4.25 7.38 6.57
C ARG A 186 -3.72 6.87 5.22
N LYS A 187 -3.68 7.71 4.19
CA LYS A 187 -3.11 7.37 2.88
C LYS A 187 -1.63 6.98 3.01
N MET A 188 -0.84 7.73 3.80
CA MET A 188 0.57 7.42 4.02
C MET A 188 0.80 6.08 4.75
N ARG A 189 -0.14 5.65 5.58
CA ARG A 189 -0.10 4.34 6.24
C ARG A 189 -0.55 3.19 5.32
N SER A 190 -1.52 3.44 4.45
CA SER A 190 -2.21 2.39 3.69
C SER A 190 -1.78 2.26 2.22
N LEU A 191 -1.00 3.19 1.70
CA LEU A 191 -0.55 3.18 0.31
C LEU A 191 0.96 3.01 0.22
N ALA A 192 1.40 2.19 -0.72
CA ALA A 192 2.81 1.91 -0.95
C ALA A 192 3.51 3.02 -1.75
N LEU A 193 2.80 3.62 -2.69
CA LEU A 193 3.30 4.70 -3.53
C LEU A 193 2.21 5.75 -3.78
N ILE A 194 2.56 6.99 -3.55
CA ILE A 194 1.70 8.17 -3.79
C ILE A 194 2.35 9.01 -4.88
N ASN A 195 1.63 9.27 -5.95
CA ASN A 195 2.03 10.19 -6.98
C ASN A 195 1.40 11.58 -6.73
N ILE A 196 2.23 12.59 -6.64
CA ILE A 196 1.80 13.99 -6.61
C ILE A 196 1.68 14.44 -8.08
N ASP A 197 0.50 14.26 -8.64
CA ASP A 197 0.26 14.69 -10.00
C ASP A 197 0.14 16.22 -10.07
N GLU A 198 0.58 16.81 -11.19
CA GLU A 198 0.61 18.26 -11.39
C GLU A 198 1.30 19.02 -10.23
N PHE A 199 2.46 18.53 -9.79
CA PHE A 199 3.23 19.12 -8.68
C PHE A 199 3.40 20.64 -8.77
N ASN A 200 3.49 21.17 -9.98
CA ASN A 200 3.57 22.63 -10.28
C ASN A 200 2.36 23.46 -9.82
N ARG A 201 1.21 22.82 -9.59
CA ARG A 201 -0.01 23.50 -9.10
C ARG A 201 -0.07 23.57 -7.58
N MET A 202 0.96 23.05 -6.89
CA MET A 202 0.99 23.03 -5.43
C MET A 202 1.38 24.41 -4.91
N GLU A 203 0.47 25.02 -4.17
CA GLU A 203 0.70 26.28 -3.47
C GLU A 203 1.79 26.13 -2.41
N GLU A 204 2.50 27.22 -2.09
CA GLU A 204 3.62 27.24 -1.14
C GLU A 204 3.26 26.65 0.22
N GLY A 205 2.09 26.98 0.77
CA GLY A 205 1.60 26.42 2.03
C GLY A 205 1.37 24.89 1.99
N LYS A 206 0.91 24.37 0.87
CA LYS A 206 0.76 22.92 0.65
C LYS A 206 2.12 22.24 0.50
N LEU A 207 3.06 22.90 -0.17
CA LEU A 207 4.43 22.40 -0.32
C LEU A 207 5.14 22.31 1.03
N ALA A 208 4.99 23.31 1.90
CA ALA A 208 5.53 23.28 3.25
C ALA A 208 4.97 22.11 4.07
N ARG A 209 3.67 21.84 3.98
CA ARG A 209 3.03 20.67 4.62
C ARG A 209 3.56 19.36 4.05
N LEU A 210 3.69 19.24 2.75
CA LEU A 210 4.27 18.06 2.11
C LEU A 210 5.70 17.82 2.59
N LYS A 211 6.55 18.86 2.66
CA LYS A 211 7.92 18.79 3.22
C LYS A 211 7.93 18.20 4.63
N ASN A 212 6.96 18.52 5.47
CA ASN A 212 6.84 17.98 6.82
C ASN A 212 6.38 16.52 6.81
N LEU A 213 5.33 16.19 6.04
CA LEU A 213 4.79 14.83 5.94
C LEU A 213 5.83 13.82 5.45
N VAL A 214 6.62 14.17 4.44
CA VAL A 214 7.62 13.24 3.87
C VAL A 214 8.81 12.96 4.79
N GLN A 215 9.01 13.76 5.85
CA GLN A 215 10.04 13.48 6.85
C GLN A 215 9.61 12.49 7.92
N MET A 216 8.30 12.30 8.08
CA MET A 216 7.79 11.41 9.12
C MET A 216 8.19 9.96 8.80
N SER A 217 8.93 9.33 9.69
CA SER A 217 9.23 7.88 9.64
C SER A 217 8.10 7.05 10.25
N GLY A 218 7.35 7.63 11.20
CA GLY A 218 6.19 7.05 11.85
C GLY A 218 5.05 8.06 11.92
N LEU A 219 3.82 7.56 11.99
CA LEU A 219 2.60 8.33 11.96
C LEU A 219 1.89 8.22 13.31
N SER A 220 1.68 9.35 14.00
CA SER A 220 0.86 9.38 15.21
C SER A 220 -0.60 9.46 14.83
N MET A 221 -1.32 8.36 14.96
CA MET A 221 -2.70 8.24 14.51
C MET A 221 -3.60 7.62 15.57
N ARG A 222 -4.87 8.03 15.57
CA ARG A 222 -5.92 7.36 16.31
C ARG A 222 -6.62 6.36 15.38
N ARG A 223 -6.59 5.09 15.76
CA ARG A 223 -7.34 4.06 15.03
C ARG A 223 -8.86 4.20 15.30
N PRO A 224 -9.70 3.79 14.35
CA PRO A 224 -11.13 3.69 14.61
C PRO A 224 -11.40 2.91 15.90
N PHE A 225 -12.32 3.37 16.71
CA PHE A 225 -12.73 2.76 18.00
C PHE A 225 -11.66 2.72 19.10
N GLN A 226 -10.49 3.35 18.92
CA GLN A 226 -9.50 3.53 19.98
C GLN A 226 -9.54 4.95 20.55
N SER A 227 -9.40 5.08 21.87
CA SER A 227 -9.36 6.39 22.56
C SER A 227 -7.99 7.05 22.50
N SER A 228 -6.92 6.28 22.33
CA SER A 228 -5.53 6.75 22.36
C SER A 228 -4.90 6.83 20.98
N TYR A 229 -3.93 7.74 20.82
CA TYR A 229 -3.03 7.77 19.68
C TYR A 229 -2.01 6.64 19.78
N SER A 230 -1.68 6.05 18.65
CA SER A 230 -0.62 5.04 18.53
C SER A 230 0.32 5.39 17.37
N GLN A 231 1.60 5.07 17.55
CA GLN A 231 2.58 5.20 16.47
C GLN A 231 2.36 4.08 15.45
N GLN A 232 2.12 4.46 14.20
CA GLN A 232 1.94 3.55 13.09
C GLN A 232 3.13 3.68 12.13
N PRO A 233 3.59 2.61 11.50
CA PRO A 233 4.61 2.71 10.47
C PRO A 233 4.03 3.45 9.25
N ARG A 234 4.83 4.33 8.67
CA ARG A 234 4.56 4.87 7.35
C ARG A 234 4.91 3.82 6.30
N LEU A 235 4.02 3.56 5.35
CA LEU A 235 4.26 2.65 4.23
C LEU A 235 4.68 3.41 2.97
N SER A 236 4.11 4.59 2.73
CA SER A 236 4.22 5.30 1.47
C SER A 236 5.60 5.89 1.19
N SER A 237 6.02 5.76 -0.06
CA SER A 237 6.98 6.64 -0.70
C SER A 237 6.27 7.57 -1.69
N PHE A 238 6.95 8.63 -2.12
CA PHE A 238 6.36 9.63 -3.00
C PHE A 238 7.13 9.74 -4.31
N ILE A 239 6.41 10.05 -5.36
CA ILE A 239 6.90 10.46 -6.67
C ILE A 239 6.01 11.60 -7.17
N GLY A 240 6.45 12.39 -8.13
CA GLY A 240 5.62 13.46 -8.67
C GLY A 240 5.74 13.60 -10.18
N THR A 241 4.77 14.32 -10.76
CA THR A 241 4.80 14.72 -12.17
C THR A 241 4.58 16.23 -12.31
N SER A 242 5.18 16.83 -13.33
CA SER A 242 5.00 18.25 -13.63
C SER A 242 5.05 18.49 -15.13
N ASN A 243 4.34 19.54 -15.55
CA ASN A 243 4.44 20.09 -16.90
C ASN A 243 5.27 21.38 -16.94
N PHE A 244 5.83 21.84 -15.81
CA PHE A 244 6.66 23.04 -15.72
C PHE A 244 8.05 22.66 -15.23
N CYS A 245 9.07 23.30 -15.82
CA CYS A 245 10.46 23.08 -15.45
C CYS A 245 10.86 23.88 -14.20
N ASP A 246 10.21 25.00 -13.99
CA ASP A 246 10.50 25.94 -12.88
C ASP A 246 9.65 25.56 -11.65
N LEU A 247 10.12 24.54 -10.91
CA LEU A 247 9.32 23.92 -9.86
C LEU A 247 9.64 24.45 -8.46
N LEU A 248 10.82 25.01 -8.26
CA LEU A 248 11.38 25.23 -6.92
C LEU A 248 12.03 26.62 -6.84
N THR A 249 11.23 27.62 -6.55
CA THR A 249 11.70 29.01 -6.38
C THR A 249 12.35 29.26 -5.02
N ASP A 250 12.03 28.43 -4.00
CA ASP A 250 12.60 28.54 -2.66
C ASP A 250 13.80 27.61 -2.49
N SER A 251 14.97 28.16 -2.14
CA SER A 251 16.21 27.41 -1.90
C SER A 251 16.17 26.56 -0.62
N SER A 252 15.23 26.84 0.30
CA SER A 252 15.14 26.14 1.58
C SER A 252 14.36 24.82 1.47
N GLY A 253 15.06 23.72 1.78
CA GLY A 253 14.40 22.39 1.86
C GLY A 253 14.16 21.69 0.53
N ASN A 254 14.67 22.20 -0.59
CA ASN A 254 14.53 21.61 -1.93
C ASN A 254 15.29 20.28 -2.12
N ARG A 255 16.22 19.95 -1.23
CA ARG A 255 16.97 18.67 -1.24
C ARG A 255 16.11 17.40 -1.24
N ARG A 256 14.81 17.54 -0.96
CA ARG A 256 13.84 16.41 -0.99
C ARG A 256 13.29 16.15 -2.37
N PHE A 257 13.28 17.16 -3.22
CA PHE A 257 12.68 17.12 -4.55
C PHE A 257 13.77 16.99 -5.59
N TYR A 258 13.65 15.97 -6.42
CA TYR A 258 14.59 15.74 -7.52
C TYR A 258 13.85 15.82 -8.85
N PRO A 259 13.83 17.01 -9.49
CA PRO A 259 13.25 17.14 -10.82
C PRO A 259 14.15 16.46 -11.86
N VAL A 260 13.55 15.65 -12.72
CA VAL A 260 14.21 15.01 -13.86
C VAL A 260 13.45 15.29 -15.13
N MET A 261 14.16 15.80 -16.14
CA MET A 261 13.58 16.04 -17.45
C MET A 261 13.42 14.71 -18.21
N THR A 262 12.19 14.41 -18.64
CA THR A 262 11.97 13.21 -19.46
C THR A 262 12.46 13.44 -20.88
N LYS A 263 13.16 12.48 -21.44
CA LYS A 263 13.73 12.55 -22.82
C LYS A 263 12.67 12.45 -23.93
N GLY A 264 11.41 12.42 -23.59
CA GLY A 264 10.26 12.32 -24.51
C GLY A 264 9.18 11.41 -23.95
N SER A 265 8.40 10.78 -24.81
CA SER A 265 7.39 9.81 -24.38
C SER A 265 8.05 8.59 -23.76
N ILE A 266 7.71 8.32 -22.48
CA ILE A 266 8.30 7.21 -21.74
C ILE A 266 7.85 5.89 -22.35
N ARG A 267 8.84 5.11 -22.82
CA ARG A 267 8.64 3.76 -23.33
C ARG A 267 9.04 2.77 -22.26
N LEU A 268 8.04 2.25 -21.55
CA LEU A 268 8.27 1.27 -20.49
C LEU A 268 8.83 -0.04 -21.10
N PRO A 269 9.92 -0.58 -20.56
CA PRO A 269 10.35 -1.94 -20.87
C PRO A 269 9.31 -2.95 -20.36
N ARG A 270 9.41 -4.20 -20.82
CA ARG A 270 8.63 -5.28 -20.20
C ARG A 270 9.18 -5.57 -18.82
N ILE A 271 8.45 -5.12 -17.77
CA ILE A 271 8.93 -5.21 -16.40
C ILE A 271 8.73 -6.63 -15.86
N ASN A 272 9.82 -7.31 -15.52
CA ASN A 272 9.79 -8.49 -14.66
C ASN A 272 9.84 -8.03 -13.20
N TYR A 273 8.67 -7.80 -12.60
CA TYR A 273 8.58 -7.24 -11.26
C TYR A 273 9.24 -8.09 -10.18
N LYS A 274 9.21 -9.42 -10.31
CA LYS A 274 9.86 -10.29 -9.32
C LYS A 274 11.36 -10.07 -9.30
N GLN A 275 11.98 -9.95 -10.48
CA GLN A 275 13.42 -9.71 -10.60
C GLN A 275 13.79 -8.23 -10.33
N LEU A 276 12.92 -7.28 -10.67
CA LEU A 276 13.12 -5.87 -10.35
C LEU A 276 13.22 -5.64 -8.83
N TYR A 277 12.39 -6.30 -8.04
CA TYR A 277 12.37 -6.16 -6.58
C TYR A 277 13.29 -7.15 -5.85
N ALA A 278 13.83 -8.15 -6.55
CA ALA A 278 14.87 -9.03 -6.04
C ALA A 278 16.28 -8.43 -6.13
N GLN A 279 16.46 -7.39 -6.97
CA GLN A 279 17.68 -6.58 -7.10
C GLN A 279 17.90 -5.71 -5.87
#